data_28e03e2d4de258742466a1717b8d18f5
#
_entry.id   28e03e2d4de258742466a1717b8d18f5
#
_cell.length_a   1.000
_cell.length_b   1.000
_cell.length_c   1.000
_cell.angle_alpha   90.00
_cell.angle_beta   90.00
_cell.angle_gamma   90.00
#
_symmetry.space_group_name_H-M   'P 1'
#
loop_
_entity.id
_entity.type
_entity.pdbx_description
1 polymer ?
#
loop_
_entity_poly.entity_id
_entity_poly.type
_entity_poly.pdbx_seq_one_letter_code
_entity_poly.pdbx_strand_id
1 'polypeptide(L)'
;VLRPVTELASVLLCENPGIMTLEGTNTWVLRGPGSAEMVIVDPGPDDAEHIGRLADLGPIPLVLISHKHEDHTGGIDAIVERTGAVVRSVGSGFLRGLGGPLTDGEEIDAAGVRIKVMATPGHTADSLSFLVGTRGERSGGGFDAVLTADTVLGRGTTVIDTEDGSLADYLESLRRLHGLGRRRVLPGHGPELDDLEAVSAAYLAHREDRLNQVRGALRILGEDASARQIVEHVYTDVDQKLWDAAEKSTQAQLDYLRG
;
A
#
# COMPACT_ATOMS: atom_id res chain seq x y z
N VAL A 1 5.18 12.93 -15.66
CA VAL A 1 5.97 12.15 -16.63
C VAL A 1 6.17 10.75 -16.07
N LEU A 2 5.99 9.70 -16.91
CA LEU A 2 6.29 8.32 -16.52
C LEU A 2 7.79 8.18 -16.24
N ARG A 3 8.15 7.72 -15.03
CA ARG A 3 9.54 7.58 -14.57
C ARG A 3 9.88 6.10 -14.36
N PRO A 4 10.87 5.55 -15.10
CA PRO A 4 11.37 4.20 -14.84
C PRO A 4 12.01 4.08 -13.45
N VAL A 5 11.75 2.97 -12.75
CA VAL A 5 12.30 2.68 -11.41
C VAL A 5 13.05 1.37 -11.39
N THR A 6 12.50 0.34 -12.03
CA THR A 6 13.18 -0.94 -12.28
C THR A 6 13.05 -1.29 -13.75
N GLU A 7 13.63 -2.41 -14.18
CA GLU A 7 13.44 -2.91 -15.54
C GLU A 7 11.97 -3.22 -15.87
N LEU A 8 11.18 -3.62 -14.85
CA LEU A 8 9.79 -4.07 -14.98
C LEU A 8 8.75 -3.06 -14.50
N ALA A 9 9.16 -2.03 -13.75
CA ALA A 9 8.24 -1.09 -13.11
C ALA A 9 8.63 0.36 -13.37
N SER A 10 7.65 1.15 -13.75
CA SER A 10 7.71 2.62 -13.84
C SER A 10 6.60 3.24 -12.98
N VAL A 11 6.80 4.44 -12.51
CA VAL A 11 5.82 5.18 -11.72
C VAL A 11 5.29 6.39 -12.50
N LEU A 12 3.98 6.59 -12.47
CA LEU A 12 3.31 7.82 -12.83
C LEU A 12 2.68 8.41 -11.57
N LEU A 13 3.25 9.49 -11.06
CA LEU A 13 2.73 10.19 -9.89
C LEU A 13 1.44 10.92 -10.26
N CYS A 14 0.37 10.70 -9.50
CA CYS A 14 -0.82 11.53 -9.52
C CYS A 14 -0.57 12.78 -8.67
N GLU A 15 -1.01 13.95 -9.15
CA GLU A 15 -0.75 15.23 -8.48
C GLU A 15 -1.85 15.55 -7.45
N ASN A 16 -2.02 14.65 -6.48
CA ASN A 16 -2.95 14.80 -5.34
C ASN A 16 -2.22 14.91 -3.99
N PRO A 17 -1.28 15.86 -3.80
CA PRO A 17 -0.47 15.96 -2.59
C PRO A 17 -1.32 16.25 -1.36
N GLY A 18 -0.97 15.61 -0.23
CA GLY A 18 -1.68 15.76 1.02
C GLY A 18 -0.92 15.17 2.21
N ILE A 19 -1.47 15.36 3.41
CA ILE A 19 -0.89 14.77 4.63
C ILE A 19 -0.84 13.25 4.54
N MET A 20 -1.86 12.63 3.95
CA MET A 20 -1.98 11.18 3.81
C MET A 20 -1.29 10.67 2.55
N THR A 21 -1.27 11.45 1.48
CA THR A 21 -0.77 11.07 0.15
C THR A 21 0.66 11.53 -0.15
N LEU A 22 1.28 12.26 0.77
CA LEU A 22 2.62 12.85 0.62
C LEU A 22 2.71 13.75 -0.62
N GLU A 23 3.55 13.40 -1.61
CA GLU A 23 3.64 14.10 -2.90
C GLU A 23 2.47 13.77 -3.83
N GLY A 24 1.71 12.73 -3.53
CA GLY A 24 0.62 12.20 -4.33
C GLY A 24 0.63 10.67 -4.37
N THR A 25 -0.31 10.09 -5.10
CA THR A 25 -0.44 8.65 -5.27
C THR A 25 0.47 8.15 -6.39
N ASN A 26 1.25 7.12 -6.11
CA ASN A 26 2.07 6.43 -7.08
C ASN A 26 1.24 5.39 -7.84
N THR A 27 0.83 5.69 -9.05
CA THR A 27 0.32 4.66 -9.98
C THR A 27 1.50 3.90 -10.57
N TRP A 28 1.55 2.59 -10.33
CA TRP A 28 2.61 1.75 -10.87
C TRP A 28 2.23 1.13 -12.20
N VAL A 29 3.12 1.26 -13.18
CA VAL A 29 3.02 0.71 -14.53
C VAL A 29 4.00 -0.43 -14.66
N LEU A 30 3.51 -1.67 -14.80
CA LEU A 30 4.31 -2.86 -14.90
C LEU A 30 4.35 -3.35 -16.36
N ARG A 31 5.55 -3.58 -16.89
CA ARG A 31 5.75 -4.05 -18.25
C ARG A 31 7.08 -4.76 -18.39
N GLY A 32 7.06 -5.98 -18.90
CA GLY A 32 8.25 -6.73 -19.23
C GLY A 32 8.87 -6.32 -20.56
N PRO A 33 10.15 -6.64 -20.80
CA PRO A 33 10.85 -6.33 -22.05
C PRO A 33 10.10 -6.86 -23.28
N GLY A 34 9.92 -5.99 -24.27
CA GLY A 34 9.27 -6.33 -25.55
C GLY A 34 7.74 -6.42 -25.51
N SER A 35 7.09 -6.26 -24.35
CA SER A 35 5.63 -6.21 -24.28
C SER A 35 5.11 -4.86 -24.76
N ALA A 36 4.08 -4.88 -25.60
CA ALA A 36 3.30 -3.69 -25.97
C ALA A 36 2.25 -3.36 -24.89
N GLU A 37 1.82 -4.38 -24.13
CA GLU A 37 0.82 -4.27 -23.06
C GLU A 37 1.47 -3.91 -21.73
N MET A 38 0.65 -3.36 -20.81
CA MET A 38 1.07 -3.07 -19.44
C MET A 38 -0.01 -3.41 -18.42
N VAL A 39 0.40 -3.67 -17.19
CA VAL A 39 -0.49 -3.78 -16.02
C VAL A 39 -0.37 -2.50 -15.21
N ILE A 40 -1.50 -1.95 -14.82
CA ILE A 40 -1.55 -0.82 -13.90
C ILE A 40 -1.84 -1.35 -12.49
N VAL A 41 -1.15 -0.82 -11.49
CA VAL A 41 -1.48 -1.03 -10.07
C VAL A 41 -1.88 0.32 -9.50
N ASP A 42 -3.11 0.39 -8.99
CA ASP A 42 -3.76 1.57 -8.42
C ASP A 42 -3.83 2.75 -9.41
N PRO A 43 -4.94 2.92 -10.14
CA PRO A 43 -5.07 3.97 -11.14
C PRO A 43 -5.11 5.38 -10.56
N GLY A 44 -5.14 5.52 -9.22
CA GLY A 44 -5.22 6.80 -8.55
C GLY A 44 -6.65 7.25 -8.27
N PRO A 45 -6.84 8.50 -7.81
CA PRO A 45 -8.15 9.12 -7.64
C PRO A 45 -8.84 9.36 -8.99
N ASP A 46 -10.08 9.81 -8.98
CA ASP A 46 -10.81 10.24 -10.18
C ASP A 46 -10.25 11.59 -10.69
N ASP A 47 -9.07 11.52 -11.29
CA ASP A 47 -8.37 12.63 -11.92
C ASP A 47 -8.29 12.41 -13.44
N ALA A 48 -9.04 13.20 -14.19
CA ALA A 48 -9.18 13.03 -15.64
C ALA A 48 -7.85 13.22 -16.41
N GLU A 49 -6.93 14.08 -15.92
CA GLU A 49 -5.63 14.29 -16.54
C GLU A 49 -4.71 13.10 -16.28
N HIS A 50 -4.65 12.63 -15.01
CA HIS A 50 -3.86 11.46 -14.64
C HIS A 50 -4.32 10.20 -15.40
N ILE A 51 -5.63 9.93 -15.42
CA ILE A 51 -6.21 8.81 -16.15
C ILE A 51 -5.97 8.93 -17.67
N GLY A 52 -6.07 10.15 -18.23
CA GLY A 52 -5.72 10.41 -19.64
C GLY A 52 -4.27 10.04 -19.95
N ARG A 53 -3.35 10.47 -19.09
CA ARG A 53 -1.92 10.16 -19.22
C ARG A 53 -1.62 8.66 -19.13
N LEU A 54 -2.35 7.93 -18.28
CA LEU A 54 -2.24 6.46 -18.20
C LEU A 54 -2.73 5.80 -19.48
N ALA A 55 -3.92 6.16 -19.96
CA ALA A 55 -4.52 5.57 -21.16
C ALA A 55 -3.67 5.82 -22.42
N ASP A 56 -2.99 6.96 -22.48
CA ASP A 56 -2.10 7.33 -23.60
C ASP A 56 -0.78 6.52 -23.64
N LEU A 57 -0.43 5.78 -22.57
CA LEU A 57 0.79 4.97 -22.55
C LEU A 57 0.70 3.74 -23.47
N GLY A 58 -0.51 3.26 -23.81
CA GLY A 58 -0.73 2.11 -24.69
C GLY A 58 -1.76 1.12 -24.12
N PRO A 59 -1.79 -0.13 -24.62
CA PRO A 59 -2.78 -1.11 -24.20
C PRO A 59 -2.64 -1.52 -22.73
N ILE A 60 -3.74 -1.39 -21.97
CA ILE A 60 -3.86 -1.75 -20.56
C ILE A 60 -4.93 -2.85 -20.41
N PRO A 61 -4.59 -4.13 -20.53
CA PRO A 61 -5.56 -5.21 -20.36
C PRO A 61 -5.96 -5.46 -18.91
N LEU A 62 -5.13 -5.07 -17.94
CA LEU A 62 -5.31 -5.40 -16.53
C LEU A 62 -4.96 -4.24 -15.62
N VAL A 63 -5.84 -3.99 -14.65
CA VAL A 63 -5.62 -3.13 -13.50
C VAL A 63 -5.73 -3.96 -12.22
N LEU A 64 -4.78 -3.84 -11.32
CA LEU A 64 -4.77 -4.45 -10.01
C LEU A 64 -4.98 -3.36 -8.95
N ILE A 65 -5.81 -3.64 -7.98
CA ILE A 65 -6.10 -2.74 -6.87
C ILE A 65 -5.48 -3.29 -5.59
N SER A 66 -4.71 -2.47 -4.92
CA SER A 66 -4.06 -2.84 -3.68
C SER A 66 -5.01 -2.81 -2.48
N HIS A 67 -5.85 -1.80 -2.36
CA HIS A 67 -6.81 -1.65 -1.27
C HIS A 67 -7.91 -0.62 -1.60
N LYS A 68 -8.89 -0.49 -0.71
CA LYS A 68 -10.15 0.22 -0.94
C LYS A 68 -10.09 1.76 -1.00
N HIS A 69 -9.03 2.42 -0.53
CA HIS A 69 -9.00 3.87 -0.40
C HIS A 69 -9.18 4.58 -1.75
N GLU A 70 -9.89 5.70 -1.73
CA GLU A 70 -10.35 6.40 -2.93
C GLU A 70 -9.21 6.95 -3.78
N ASP A 71 -8.12 7.34 -3.15
CA ASP A 71 -6.92 7.80 -3.85
C ASP A 71 -6.16 6.68 -4.61
N HIS A 72 -6.57 5.41 -4.42
CA HIS A 72 -6.12 4.25 -5.19
C HIS A 72 -7.20 3.72 -6.15
N THR A 73 -8.48 3.92 -5.82
CA THR A 73 -9.61 3.28 -6.51
C THR A 73 -10.49 4.25 -7.32
N GLY A 74 -10.44 5.54 -7.03
CA GLY A 74 -11.35 6.54 -7.62
C GLY A 74 -11.31 6.58 -9.15
N GLY A 75 -10.16 6.34 -9.75
CA GLY A 75 -9.95 6.31 -11.20
C GLY A 75 -10.40 5.04 -11.93
N ILE A 76 -10.93 4.02 -11.23
CA ILE A 76 -11.28 2.72 -11.81
C ILE A 76 -12.24 2.85 -12.98
N ASP A 77 -13.37 3.51 -12.81
CA ASP A 77 -14.39 3.58 -13.87
C ASP A 77 -13.89 4.36 -15.08
N ALA A 78 -13.15 5.45 -14.85
CA ALA A 78 -12.58 6.27 -15.90
C ALA A 78 -11.49 5.55 -16.71
N ILE A 79 -10.62 4.77 -16.08
CA ILE A 79 -9.60 3.99 -16.80
C ILE A 79 -10.24 2.83 -17.59
N VAL A 80 -11.27 2.18 -17.05
CA VAL A 80 -12.01 1.11 -17.74
C VAL A 80 -12.75 1.66 -18.96
N GLU A 81 -13.40 2.82 -18.85
CA GLU A 81 -14.09 3.45 -19.98
C GLU A 81 -13.12 3.73 -21.14
N ARG A 82 -11.90 4.18 -20.83
CA ARG A 82 -10.89 4.53 -21.84
C ARG A 82 -10.18 3.33 -22.47
N THR A 83 -9.98 2.26 -21.70
CA THR A 83 -9.07 1.17 -22.10
C THR A 83 -9.76 -0.18 -22.27
N GLY A 84 -10.94 -0.37 -21.68
CA GLY A 84 -11.59 -1.68 -21.57
C GLY A 84 -10.90 -2.65 -20.62
N ALA A 85 -10.01 -2.18 -19.77
CA ALA A 85 -9.23 -3.00 -18.85
C ALA A 85 -10.12 -3.84 -17.92
N VAL A 86 -9.68 -5.07 -17.63
CA VAL A 86 -10.20 -5.86 -16.52
C VAL A 86 -9.62 -5.32 -15.22
N VAL A 87 -10.45 -5.09 -14.20
CA VAL A 87 -9.99 -4.68 -12.87
C VAL A 87 -10.17 -5.81 -11.89
N ARG A 88 -9.11 -6.10 -11.13
CA ARG A 88 -9.10 -7.12 -10.07
C ARG A 88 -8.69 -6.52 -8.74
N SER A 89 -9.40 -6.92 -7.68
CA SER A 89 -9.21 -6.51 -6.30
C SER A 89 -9.65 -7.62 -5.35
N VAL A 90 -9.47 -7.47 -4.05
CA VAL A 90 -10.12 -8.32 -3.04
C VAL A 90 -11.61 -7.99 -2.97
N GLY A 91 -11.93 -6.72 -2.82
CA GLY A 91 -13.31 -6.22 -2.68
C GLY A 91 -14.12 -6.35 -3.98
N SER A 92 -15.27 -7.01 -3.93
CA SER A 92 -16.14 -7.22 -5.10
C SER A 92 -16.65 -5.90 -5.72
N GLY A 93 -16.74 -4.83 -4.95
CA GLY A 93 -17.18 -3.50 -5.42
C GLY A 93 -16.24 -2.86 -6.46
N PHE A 94 -14.98 -3.25 -6.47
CA PHE A 94 -13.96 -2.71 -7.38
C PHE A 94 -13.71 -3.57 -8.62
N LEU A 95 -14.32 -4.75 -8.71
CA LEU A 95 -14.15 -5.63 -9.88
C LEU A 95 -14.81 -5.02 -11.12
N ARG A 96 -14.11 -5.08 -12.28
CA ARG A 96 -14.67 -4.75 -13.60
C ARG A 96 -14.26 -5.80 -14.62
N GLY A 97 -15.16 -6.12 -15.53
CA GLY A 97 -14.93 -7.18 -16.52
C GLY A 97 -15.03 -8.58 -15.91
N LEU A 98 -14.37 -9.57 -16.56
CA LEU A 98 -14.47 -10.98 -16.18
C LEU A 98 -13.39 -11.45 -15.19
N GLY A 99 -12.63 -10.54 -14.60
CA GLY A 99 -11.65 -10.85 -13.55
C GLY A 99 -12.34 -11.23 -12.24
N GLY A 100 -11.95 -12.36 -11.65
CA GLY A 100 -12.37 -12.71 -10.28
C GLY A 100 -11.57 -11.94 -9.21
N PRO A 101 -11.94 -12.08 -7.92
CA PRO A 101 -11.21 -11.46 -6.83
C PRO A 101 -9.76 -11.96 -6.77
N LEU A 102 -8.86 -11.10 -6.27
CA LEU A 102 -7.48 -11.47 -5.98
C LEU A 102 -7.41 -12.30 -4.69
N THR A 103 -6.50 -13.28 -4.68
CA THR A 103 -6.29 -14.16 -3.52
C THR A 103 -4.82 -14.22 -3.12
N ASP A 104 -4.56 -14.42 -1.81
CA ASP A 104 -3.18 -14.54 -1.30
C ASP A 104 -2.44 -15.69 -1.96
N GLY A 105 -1.22 -15.43 -2.40
CA GLY A 105 -0.35 -16.41 -3.07
C GLY A 105 -0.65 -16.62 -4.56
N GLU A 106 -1.68 -16.01 -5.11
CA GLU A 106 -2.00 -16.11 -6.55
C GLU A 106 -0.85 -15.53 -7.39
N GLU A 107 -0.56 -16.21 -8.51
CA GLU A 107 0.43 -15.74 -9.48
C GLU A 107 -0.26 -15.39 -10.80
N ILE A 108 0.07 -14.20 -11.31
CA ILE A 108 -0.49 -13.60 -12.52
C ILE A 108 0.65 -13.36 -13.50
N ASP A 109 0.56 -13.95 -14.70
CA ASP A 109 1.46 -13.65 -15.81
C ASP A 109 0.74 -12.70 -16.78
N ALA A 110 1.15 -11.43 -16.85
CA ALA A 110 0.57 -10.43 -17.74
C ALA A 110 1.63 -9.42 -18.20
N ALA A 111 1.45 -8.85 -19.39
CA ALA A 111 2.33 -7.81 -19.94
C ALA A 111 3.84 -8.16 -19.85
N GLY A 112 4.20 -9.44 -19.95
CA GLY A 112 5.60 -9.90 -19.85
C GLY A 112 6.19 -9.91 -18.44
N VAL A 113 5.39 -9.60 -17.41
CA VAL A 113 5.78 -9.66 -15.99
C VAL A 113 5.09 -10.81 -15.27
N ARG A 114 5.72 -11.31 -14.22
CA ARG A 114 5.14 -12.23 -13.24
C ARG A 114 4.84 -11.46 -11.97
N ILE A 115 3.60 -11.51 -11.53
CA ILE A 115 3.11 -10.80 -10.35
C ILE A 115 2.60 -11.85 -9.36
N LYS A 116 3.06 -11.80 -8.12
CA LYS A 116 2.51 -12.65 -7.05
C LYS A 116 1.78 -11.78 -6.05
N VAL A 117 0.52 -12.11 -5.82
CA VAL A 117 -0.32 -11.44 -4.83
C VAL A 117 0.07 -11.89 -3.42
N MET A 118 0.21 -10.95 -2.51
CA MET A 118 0.46 -11.19 -1.10
C MET A 118 -0.52 -10.36 -0.28
N ALA A 119 -1.42 -11.04 0.45
CA ALA A 119 -2.28 -10.34 1.40
C ALA A 119 -1.43 -9.70 2.51
N THR A 120 -1.61 -8.41 2.70
CA THR A 120 -0.94 -7.61 3.74
C THR A 120 -1.95 -6.77 4.50
N PRO A 121 -2.98 -7.41 5.12
CA PRO A 121 -4.01 -6.70 5.86
C PRO A 121 -3.42 -5.93 7.03
N GLY A 122 -4.14 -4.90 7.48
CA GLY A 122 -3.79 -4.13 8.66
C GLY A 122 -3.92 -2.63 8.47
N HIS A 123 -3.39 -2.04 7.39
CA HIS A 123 -3.75 -0.67 7.00
C HIS A 123 -5.25 -0.60 6.71
N THR A 124 -5.72 -1.48 5.84
CA THR A 124 -7.12 -1.87 5.65
C THR A 124 -7.22 -3.39 5.67
N ALA A 125 -8.41 -3.96 5.83
CA ALA A 125 -8.62 -5.41 5.83
C ALA A 125 -8.31 -6.06 4.47
N ASP A 126 -8.50 -5.32 3.37
CA ASP A 126 -8.31 -5.78 2.00
C ASP A 126 -6.94 -5.48 1.41
N SER A 127 -6.00 -4.95 2.20
CA SER A 127 -4.68 -4.55 1.72
C SER A 127 -3.89 -5.69 1.11
N LEU A 128 -3.31 -5.43 -0.06
CA LEU A 128 -2.43 -6.32 -0.80
C LEU A 128 -1.07 -5.66 -1.08
N SER A 129 -0.06 -6.50 -1.14
CA SER A 129 1.22 -6.19 -1.76
C SER A 129 1.42 -7.08 -2.99
N PHE A 130 2.20 -6.63 -3.98
CA PHE A 130 2.48 -7.38 -5.20
C PHE A 130 3.98 -7.56 -5.38
N LEU A 131 4.43 -8.81 -5.40
CA LEU A 131 5.81 -9.13 -5.76
C LEU A 131 5.91 -9.14 -7.29
N VAL A 132 6.92 -8.47 -7.83
CA VAL A 132 7.13 -8.31 -9.27
C VAL A 132 8.46 -8.94 -9.69
N GLY A 133 8.41 -9.77 -10.73
CA GLY A 133 9.57 -10.44 -11.28
C GLY A 133 9.41 -10.75 -12.77
N THR A 134 10.48 -11.29 -13.36
CA THR A 134 10.52 -11.62 -14.78
C THR A 134 9.70 -12.90 -15.05
N ARG A 135 8.91 -12.87 -16.12
CA ARG A 135 8.18 -14.05 -16.59
C ARG A 135 9.16 -15.15 -17.01
N GLY A 136 8.95 -16.38 -16.51
CA GLY A 136 9.73 -17.55 -16.90
C GLY A 136 10.79 -17.99 -15.89
N GLU A 137 11.19 -17.17 -14.93
CA GLU A 137 12.10 -17.55 -13.85
C GLU A 137 11.33 -18.20 -12.70
N ARG A 138 11.09 -19.54 -12.79
CA ARG A 138 10.31 -20.30 -11.79
C ARG A 138 11.15 -20.94 -10.67
N SER A 139 12.48 -20.92 -10.76
CA SER A 139 13.35 -21.59 -9.77
C SER A 139 14.02 -20.59 -8.85
N GLY A 140 13.46 -20.41 -7.67
CA GLY A 140 14.22 -20.02 -6.48
C GLY A 140 14.41 -18.54 -6.20
N GLY A 141 13.71 -17.57 -6.86
CA GLY A 141 13.89 -16.21 -6.41
C GLY A 141 13.53 -15.04 -7.34
N GLY A 142 12.87 -15.27 -8.42
CA GLY A 142 12.61 -14.27 -9.47
C GLY A 142 11.68 -13.09 -9.15
N PHE A 143 11.62 -12.59 -7.92
CA PHE A 143 10.91 -11.34 -7.58
C PHE A 143 11.91 -10.34 -7.01
N ASP A 144 12.14 -9.25 -7.75
CA ASP A 144 13.18 -8.25 -7.42
C ASP A 144 12.62 -7.05 -6.67
N ALA A 145 11.32 -6.79 -6.83
CA ALA A 145 10.64 -5.65 -6.23
C ALA A 145 9.30 -6.07 -5.61
N VAL A 146 8.83 -5.29 -4.64
CA VAL A 146 7.53 -5.44 -4.00
C VAL A 146 6.81 -4.09 -4.02
N LEU A 147 5.62 -4.07 -4.63
CA LEU A 147 4.68 -2.99 -4.46
C LEU A 147 4.00 -3.17 -3.11
N THR A 148 4.24 -2.27 -2.20
CA THR A 148 3.74 -2.36 -0.82
C THR A 148 2.48 -1.54 -0.59
N ALA A 149 2.04 -0.79 -1.60
CA ALA A 149 0.95 0.17 -1.45
C ALA A 149 1.11 0.98 -0.15
N ASP A 150 0.09 1.00 0.70
CA ASP A 150 0.10 1.73 1.95
C ASP A 150 0.49 0.88 3.18
N THR A 151 0.89 -0.36 2.97
CA THR A 151 1.48 -1.16 4.06
C THR A 151 2.86 -0.61 4.46
N VAL A 152 3.69 -0.20 3.49
CA VAL A 152 4.99 0.47 3.73
C VAL A 152 5.09 1.66 2.78
N LEU A 153 5.17 2.85 3.34
CA LEU A 153 5.30 4.12 2.59
C LEU A 153 6.77 4.46 2.32
N GLY A 154 6.99 5.32 1.33
CA GLY A 154 8.33 5.79 0.98
C GLY A 154 8.99 6.67 2.06
N ARG A 155 8.20 7.28 2.94
CA ARG A 155 8.64 7.96 4.17
C ARG A 155 7.51 8.03 5.19
N GLY A 156 7.86 8.27 6.45
CA GLY A 156 6.90 8.29 7.54
C GLY A 156 6.43 6.88 7.92
N THR A 157 5.25 6.76 8.46
CA THR A 157 4.64 5.49 8.84
C THR A 157 3.15 5.50 8.50
N THR A 158 2.65 4.35 8.14
CA THR A 158 1.24 4.12 7.78
C THR A 158 0.29 4.40 8.95
N VAL A 159 -0.88 4.91 8.64
CA VAL A 159 -2.02 4.99 9.57
C VAL A 159 -2.82 3.69 9.45
N ILE A 160 -3.28 3.16 10.57
CA ILE A 160 -4.23 2.03 10.59
C ILE A 160 -5.63 2.61 10.44
N ASP A 161 -6.38 2.14 9.45
CA ASP A 161 -7.77 2.59 9.22
C ASP A 161 -8.63 2.23 10.44
N THR A 162 -9.49 3.15 10.85
CA THR A 162 -10.36 2.95 12.02
C THR A 162 -11.63 2.15 11.72
N GLU A 163 -11.96 1.94 10.44
CA GLU A 163 -13.15 1.20 10.03
C GLU A 163 -12.90 -0.31 10.05
N ASP A 164 -11.80 -0.75 9.43
CA ASP A 164 -11.50 -2.18 9.27
C ASP A 164 -10.01 -2.52 9.39
N GLY A 165 -9.16 -1.53 9.69
CA GLY A 165 -7.75 -1.74 9.94
C GLY A 165 -7.50 -2.48 11.27
N SER A 166 -6.37 -3.18 11.35
CA SER A 166 -5.97 -3.97 12.52
C SER A 166 -4.48 -3.88 12.75
N LEU A 167 -4.08 -3.44 13.95
CA LEU A 167 -2.65 -3.39 14.29
C LEU A 167 -2.05 -4.79 14.38
N ALA A 168 -2.81 -5.79 14.84
CA ALA A 168 -2.35 -7.18 14.91
C ALA A 168 -2.01 -7.72 13.52
N ASP A 169 -2.93 -7.56 12.56
CA ASP A 169 -2.73 -7.99 11.18
C ASP A 169 -1.62 -7.20 10.50
N TYR A 170 -1.53 -5.90 10.79
CA TYR A 170 -0.46 -5.05 10.27
C TYR A 170 0.93 -5.51 10.72
N LEU A 171 1.09 -5.85 11.99
CA LEU A 171 2.36 -6.37 12.52
C LEU A 171 2.72 -7.72 11.87
N GLU A 172 1.74 -8.59 11.63
CA GLU A 172 1.97 -9.85 10.93
C GLU A 172 2.33 -9.62 9.46
N SER A 173 1.65 -8.70 8.78
CA SER A 173 1.97 -8.29 7.41
C SER A 173 3.41 -7.76 7.29
N LEU A 174 3.85 -6.92 8.23
CA LEU A 174 5.23 -6.44 8.27
C LEU A 174 6.24 -7.57 8.49
N ARG A 175 5.93 -8.58 9.35
CA ARG A 175 6.80 -9.76 9.54
C ARG A 175 6.89 -10.59 8.26
N ARG A 176 5.77 -10.79 7.56
CA ARG A 176 5.74 -11.48 6.27
C ARG A 176 6.58 -10.75 5.23
N LEU A 177 6.45 -9.42 5.12
CA LEU A 177 7.27 -8.60 4.23
C LEU A 177 8.76 -8.67 4.58
N HIS A 178 9.10 -8.55 5.88
CA HIS A 178 10.48 -8.69 6.37
C HIS A 178 11.08 -10.05 5.98
N GLY A 179 10.30 -11.13 6.10
CA GLY A 179 10.72 -12.50 5.73
C GLY A 179 11.03 -12.70 4.24
N LEU A 180 10.63 -11.77 3.37
CA LEU A 180 11.03 -11.80 1.96
C LEU A 180 12.51 -11.43 1.75
N GLY A 181 13.17 -10.84 2.75
CA GLY A 181 14.54 -10.35 2.66
C GLY A 181 14.66 -9.09 1.80
N ARG A 182 15.89 -8.77 1.42
CA ARG A 182 16.19 -7.55 0.66
C ARG A 182 15.51 -7.55 -0.72
N ARG A 183 14.64 -6.57 -0.95
CA ARG A 183 13.90 -6.29 -2.19
C ARG A 183 13.74 -4.79 -2.34
N ARG A 184 13.59 -4.31 -3.58
CA ARG A 184 13.19 -2.92 -3.81
C ARG A 184 11.73 -2.73 -3.43
N VAL A 185 11.44 -1.63 -2.72
CA VAL A 185 10.08 -1.27 -2.28
C VAL A 185 9.51 -0.22 -3.21
N LEU A 186 8.30 -0.47 -3.69
CA LEU A 186 7.53 0.39 -4.56
C LEU A 186 6.25 0.78 -3.82
N PRO A 187 6.25 1.91 -3.07
CA PRO A 187 5.15 2.28 -2.17
C PRO A 187 3.99 2.96 -2.92
N GLY A 188 2.81 3.01 -2.28
CA GLY A 188 1.66 3.79 -2.75
C GLY A 188 1.90 5.29 -2.69
N HIS A 189 2.70 5.75 -1.72
CA HIS A 189 3.05 7.17 -1.55
C HIS A 189 4.52 7.35 -1.19
N GLY A 190 5.09 8.48 -1.67
CA GLY A 190 6.48 8.85 -1.42
C GLY A 190 7.48 8.11 -2.32
N PRO A 191 8.78 8.26 -2.06
CA PRO A 191 9.83 7.67 -2.87
C PRO A 191 9.95 6.15 -2.69
N GLU A 192 10.48 5.47 -3.70
CA GLU A 192 10.89 4.08 -3.59
C GLU A 192 12.04 3.89 -2.60
N LEU A 193 12.14 2.68 -2.02
CA LEU A 193 13.20 2.31 -1.06
C LEU A 193 13.96 1.08 -1.56
N ASP A 194 15.23 0.98 -1.18
CA ASP A 194 16.12 -0.05 -1.73
C ASP A 194 16.13 -1.37 -0.95
N ASP A 195 15.55 -1.39 0.26
CA ASP A 195 15.68 -2.53 1.16
C ASP A 195 14.40 -2.76 1.99
N LEU A 196 13.57 -3.71 1.52
CA LEU A 196 12.33 -4.11 2.18
C LEU A 196 12.58 -4.69 3.57
N GLU A 197 13.65 -5.48 3.74
CA GLU A 197 13.97 -6.11 5.02
C GLU A 197 14.29 -5.03 6.06
N ALA A 198 15.16 -4.08 5.71
CA ALA A 198 15.54 -3.00 6.60
C ALA A 198 14.36 -2.09 6.96
N VAL A 199 13.53 -1.69 5.99
CA VAL A 199 12.39 -0.80 6.26
C VAL A 199 11.30 -1.51 7.06
N SER A 200 11.01 -2.79 6.78
CA SER A 200 10.03 -3.56 7.56
C SER A 200 10.48 -3.74 9.01
N ALA A 201 11.78 -3.98 9.25
CA ALA A 201 12.35 -4.03 10.59
C ALA A 201 12.21 -2.67 11.31
N ALA A 202 12.48 -1.56 10.63
CA ALA A 202 12.32 -0.22 11.20
C ALA A 202 10.85 0.08 11.56
N TYR A 203 9.91 -0.32 10.71
CA TYR A 203 8.47 -0.19 10.99
C TYR A 203 8.04 -1.02 12.20
N LEU A 204 8.49 -2.28 12.31
CA LEU A 204 8.22 -3.14 13.46
C LEU A 204 8.77 -2.53 14.77
N ALA A 205 10.01 -2.04 14.76
CA ALA A 205 10.61 -1.37 15.91
C ALA A 205 9.82 -0.11 16.30
N HIS A 206 9.48 0.74 15.33
CA HIS A 206 8.67 1.94 15.57
C HIS A 206 7.30 1.59 16.19
N ARG A 207 6.61 0.55 15.71
CA ARG A 207 5.33 0.10 16.29
C ARG A 207 5.49 -0.38 17.73
N GLU A 208 6.53 -1.16 18.04
CA GLU A 208 6.79 -1.60 19.41
C GLU A 208 7.10 -0.42 20.34
N ASP A 209 7.90 0.55 19.88
CA ASP A 209 8.19 1.78 20.65
C ASP A 209 6.90 2.54 20.97
N ARG A 210 5.99 2.68 19.99
CA ARG A 210 4.69 3.33 20.20
C ARG A 210 3.81 2.54 21.18
N LEU A 211 3.73 1.22 21.05
CA LEU A 211 3.02 0.37 22.03
C LEU A 211 3.59 0.53 23.44
N ASN A 212 4.91 0.64 23.59
CA ASN A 212 5.54 0.85 24.89
C ASN A 212 5.22 2.23 25.48
N GLN A 213 5.10 3.27 24.65
CA GLN A 213 4.65 4.59 25.09
C GLN A 213 3.20 4.57 25.57
N VAL A 214 2.30 3.89 24.85
CA VAL A 214 0.89 3.72 25.27
C VAL A 214 0.79 2.92 26.57
N ARG A 215 1.52 1.81 26.70
CA ARG A 215 1.59 1.04 27.96
C ARG A 215 2.10 1.90 29.13
N GLY A 216 3.07 2.79 28.86
CA GLY A 216 3.58 3.75 29.83
C GLY A 216 2.52 4.76 30.29
N ALA A 217 1.78 5.32 29.31
CA ALA A 217 0.69 6.26 29.58
C ALA A 217 -0.46 5.61 30.37
N LEU A 218 -0.86 4.39 30.01
CA LEU A 218 -1.90 3.62 30.75
C LEU A 218 -1.54 3.40 32.22
N ARG A 219 -0.27 3.14 32.54
CA ARG A 219 0.18 3.01 33.95
C ARG A 219 0.03 4.30 34.75
N ILE A 220 0.06 5.46 34.09
CA ILE A 220 -0.02 6.78 34.72
C ILE A 220 -1.46 7.28 34.78
N LEU A 221 -2.19 7.14 33.67
CA LEU A 221 -3.54 7.69 33.49
C LEU A 221 -4.64 6.72 33.92
N GLY A 222 -4.33 5.43 34.05
CA GLY A 222 -5.28 4.33 34.31
C GLY A 222 -5.62 3.55 33.05
N GLU A 223 -6.03 2.28 33.22
CA GLU A 223 -6.32 1.33 32.13
C GLU A 223 -7.50 1.78 31.23
N ASP A 224 -8.41 2.59 31.78
CA ASP A 224 -9.57 3.12 31.06
C ASP A 224 -9.30 4.44 30.32
N ALA A 225 -8.04 4.91 30.29
CA ALA A 225 -7.70 6.16 29.59
C ALA A 225 -8.08 6.08 28.10
N SER A 226 -8.71 7.16 27.61
CA SER A 226 -9.10 7.27 26.20
C SER A 226 -7.87 7.51 25.32
N ALA A 227 -8.00 7.22 23.99
CA ALA A 227 -6.98 7.53 23.02
C ALA A 227 -6.57 9.02 23.08
N ARG A 228 -7.55 9.92 23.22
CA ARG A 228 -7.30 11.37 23.34
C ARG A 228 -6.44 11.71 24.55
N GLN A 229 -6.73 11.17 25.72
CA GLN A 229 -5.94 11.40 26.93
C GLN A 229 -4.49 10.90 26.78
N ILE A 230 -4.31 9.77 26.07
CA ILE A 230 -2.97 9.24 25.78
C ILE A 230 -2.24 10.13 24.81
N VAL A 231 -2.90 10.62 23.73
CA VAL A 231 -2.31 11.57 22.80
C VAL A 231 -1.85 12.84 23.49
N GLU A 232 -2.67 13.43 24.35
CA GLU A 232 -2.33 14.62 25.13
C GLU A 232 -1.14 14.39 26.08
N HIS A 233 -0.96 13.17 26.56
CA HIS A 233 0.15 12.81 27.44
C HIS A 233 1.45 12.49 26.70
N VAL A 234 1.35 11.78 25.57
CA VAL A 234 2.51 11.20 24.84
C VAL A 234 3.02 12.13 23.73
N TYR A 235 2.11 12.86 23.06
CA TYR A 235 2.42 13.63 21.85
C TYR A 235 2.52 15.14 22.11
N THR A 236 3.09 15.53 23.26
CA THR A 236 3.23 16.93 23.69
C THR A 236 4.01 17.79 22.71
N ASP A 237 4.95 17.21 21.96
CA ASP A 237 5.82 17.89 21.01
C ASP A 237 5.30 17.84 19.56
N VAL A 238 4.11 17.24 19.35
CA VAL A 238 3.49 17.11 18.02
C VAL A 238 2.49 18.24 17.80
N ASP A 239 2.52 18.86 16.60
CA ASP A 239 1.54 19.89 16.22
C ASP A 239 0.11 19.33 16.39
N GLN A 240 -0.73 20.09 17.09
CA GLN A 240 -2.12 19.72 17.38
C GLN A 240 -2.95 19.42 16.13
N LYS A 241 -2.55 19.97 14.97
CA LYS A 241 -3.19 19.62 13.68
C LYS A 241 -3.07 18.13 13.31
N LEU A 242 -2.08 17.45 13.89
CA LEU A 242 -1.84 16.02 13.67
C LEU A 242 -2.47 15.14 14.75
N TRP A 243 -3.09 15.72 15.77
CA TRP A 243 -3.63 14.97 16.90
C TRP A 243 -4.79 14.06 16.52
N ASP A 244 -5.62 14.42 15.56
CA ASP A 244 -6.71 13.56 15.07
C ASP A 244 -6.16 12.27 14.42
N ALA A 245 -5.08 12.39 13.66
CA ALA A 245 -4.38 11.22 13.08
C ALA A 245 -3.66 10.40 14.16
N ALA A 246 -3.05 11.08 15.15
CA ALA A 246 -2.42 10.44 16.30
C ALA A 246 -3.45 9.71 17.17
N GLU A 247 -4.65 10.26 17.37
CA GLU A 247 -5.73 9.64 18.12
C GLU A 247 -6.24 8.36 17.44
N LYS A 248 -6.46 8.38 16.14
CA LYS A 248 -6.80 7.18 15.34
C LYS A 248 -5.74 6.09 15.52
N SER A 249 -4.47 6.46 15.36
CA SER A 249 -3.35 5.52 15.54
C SER A 249 -3.26 4.98 16.98
N THR A 250 -3.53 5.83 17.98
CA THR A 250 -3.54 5.44 19.39
C THR A 250 -4.73 4.52 19.71
N GLN A 251 -5.88 4.76 19.09
CA GLN A 251 -7.05 3.89 19.25
C GLN A 251 -6.73 2.47 18.76
N ALA A 252 -6.14 2.32 17.58
CA ALA A 252 -5.72 1.01 17.07
C ALA A 252 -4.71 0.29 18.00
N GLN A 253 -3.83 1.07 18.66
CA GLN A 253 -2.90 0.53 19.67
C GLN A 253 -3.62 0.11 20.96
N LEU A 254 -4.61 0.88 21.41
CA LEU A 254 -5.44 0.51 22.56
C LEU A 254 -6.25 -0.75 22.29
N ASP A 255 -6.86 -0.85 21.12
CA ASP A 255 -7.62 -2.03 20.72
C ASP A 255 -6.73 -3.27 20.71
N TYR A 256 -5.52 -3.16 20.18
CA TYR A 256 -4.51 -4.23 20.21
C TYR A 256 -4.07 -4.63 21.63
N LEU A 257 -3.94 -3.66 22.56
CA LEU A 257 -3.48 -3.92 23.93
C LEU A 257 -4.57 -4.48 24.83
N ARG A 258 -5.84 -4.18 24.51
CA ARG A 258 -7.00 -4.63 25.28
C ARG A 258 -7.58 -5.95 24.79
N GLY A 259 -7.13 -6.47 23.64
CA GLY A 259 -7.50 -7.78 23.06
C GLY A 259 -8.75 -7.74 22.28
#